data_aad09087be5706cfc34bc67e3578a628
#
_entry.id   aad09087be5706cfc34bc67e3578a628
#
_cell.length_a   1.000
_cell.length_b   1.000
_cell.length_c   1.000
_cell.angle_alpha   90.00
_cell.angle_beta   90.00
_cell.angle_gamma   90.00
#
_symmetry.space_group_name_H-M   'P 1'
#
loop_
_entity.id
_entity.type
_entity.pdbx_description
1 polymer ?
#
loop_
_entity_poly.entity_id
_entity_poly.type
_entity_poly.pdbx_seq_one_letter_code
_entity_poly.pdbx_strand_id
1 'polypeptide(L)'
;MLEGRAIHRHEFGGPMTAITLAQADRLIDAVLARGAELDCRPLAVIVVEPGCKVKAFKKEDGSSMIRFEMAYGKAYAALAMGRSSKLVKQRAEEKPMFMRYLITASDEQIFPEGGGLQIRSAAGEVIGAVGVTGDSEERDEELAAHGIHAIGLKTDEDCAALGRRSGIRLTDR
;
A
#
# COMPACT_ATOMS: atom_id res chain seq x y z
N MET A 1 -1.02 -13.96 -46.08
CA MET A 1 -1.75 -12.88 -45.40
C MET A 1 -2.36 -13.52 -44.15
N LEU A 2 -1.76 -13.28 -42.98
CA LEU A 2 -2.30 -13.71 -41.68
C LEU A 2 -3.01 -12.51 -41.09
N GLU A 3 -4.32 -12.52 -41.14
CA GLU A 3 -5.16 -11.50 -40.49
C GLU A 3 -4.99 -11.62 -38.97
N GLY A 4 -4.54 -10.53 -38.34
CA GLY A 4 -4.41 -10.41 -36.91
C GLY A 4 -5.76 -10.50 -36.21
N ARG A 5 -6.01 -11.60 -35.48
CA ARG A 5 -7.13 -11.68 -34.54
C ARG A 5 -6.95 -10.65 -33.45
N ALA A 6 -7.79 -9.63 -33.45
CA ALA A 6 -7.94 -8.76 -32.29
C ALA A 6 -8.37 -9.59 -31.08
N ILE A 7 -7.54 -9.63 -30.05
CA ILE A 7 -7.88 -10.24 -28.78
C ILE A 7 -8.90 -9.31 -28.13
N HIS A 8 -10.18 -9.71 -28.15
CA HIS A 8 -11.21 -9.05 -27.34
C HIS A 8 -10.86 -9.28 -25.88
N ARG A 9 -10.38 -8.24 -25.21
CA ARG A 9 -10.33 -8.22 -23.74
C ARG A 9 -11.78 -8.19 -23.25
N HIS A 10 -12.26 -9.31 -22.71
CA HIS A 10 -13.52 -9.34 -22.00
C HIS A 10 -13.42 -8.42 -20.77
N GLU A 11 -14.16 -7.32 -20.79
CA GLU A 11 -14.39 -6.51 -19.62
C GLU A 11 -15.32 -7.27 -18.68
N PHE A 12 -14.74 -7.95 -17.69
CA PHE A 12 -15.48 -8.54 -16.60
C PHE A 12 -15.74 -7.48 -15.52
N GLY A 13 -16.98 -7.05 -15.38
CA GLY A 13 -17.46 -6.22 -14.26
C GLY A 13 -17.49 -4.72 -14.56
N GLY A 14 -18.43 -4.04 -13.92
CA GLY A 14 -18.49 -2.57 -13.91
C GLY A 14 -17.22 -1.95 -13.31
N PRO A 15 -17.08 -0.61 -13.27
CA PRO A 15 -15.85 0.06 -12.90
C PRO A 15 -15.49 -0.28 -11.44
N MET A 16 -14.65 -1.31 -11.28
CA MET A 16 -13.97 -1.49 -10.00
C MET A 16 -12.96 -0.35 -9.86
N THR A 17 -13.17 0.46 -8.84
CA THR A 17 -12.26 1.55 -8.50
C THR A 17 -10.99 0.95 -7.88
N ALA A 18 -10.11 0.44 -8.71
CA ALA A 18 -8.84 -0.15 -8.29
C ALA A 18 -7.68 0.54 -9.01
N ILE A 19 -6.54 0.59 -8.36
CA ILE A 19 -5.30 1.08 -8.97
C ILE A 19 -4.97 0.27 -10.23
N THR A 20 -4.61 0.95 -11.31
CA THR A 20 -4.20 0.30 -12.55
C THR A 20 -2.78 -0.23 -12.47
N LEU A 21 -2.43 -1.21 -13.34
CA LEU A 21 -1.05 -1.72 -13.41
C LEU A 21 -0.04 -0.59 -13.73
N ALA A 22 -0.38 0.28 -14.68
CA ALA A 22 0.49 1.40 -15.04
C ALA A 22 0.71 2.40 -13.89
N GLN A 23 -0.30 2.62 -13.03
CA GLN A 23 -0.14 3.43 -11.82
C GLN A 23 0.72 2.71 -10.79
N ALA A 24 0.49 1.41 -10.58
CA ALA A 24 1.26 0.60 -9.64
C ALA A 24 2.74 0.56 -10.00
N ASP A 25 3.07 0.34 -11.28
CA ASP A 25 4.45 0.33 -11.76
C ASP A 25 5.15 1.67 -11.54
N ARG A 26 4.50 2.78 -11.91
CA ARG A 26 5.06 4.13 -11.70
C ARG A 26 5.25 4.46 -10.22
N LEU A 27 4.31 4.04 -9.36
CA LEU A 27 4.44 4.20 -7.92
C LEU A 27 5.68 3.46 -7.40
N ILE A 28 5.85 2.20 -7.76
CA ILE A 28 6.99 1.39 -7.34
C ILE A 28 8.29 2.01 -7.84
N ASP A 29 8.35 2.43 -9.11
CA ASP A 29 9.55 3.06 -9.68
C ASP A 29 9.92 4.36 -8.95
N ALA A 30 8.94 5.16 -8.56
CA ALA A 30 9.16 6.39 -7.78
C ALA A 30 9.71 6.07 -6.37
N VAL A 31 9.20 5.01 -5.72
CA VAL A 31 9.71 4.55 -4.41
C VAL A 31 11.17 4.13 -4.52
N LEU A 32 11.50 3.28 -5.50
CA LEU A 32 12.85 2.76 -5.69
C LEU A 32 13.84 3.88 -6.07
N ALA A 33 13.46 4.79 -6.96
CA ALA A 33 14.27 5.94 -7.32
C ALA A 33 14.56 6.84 -6.09
N ARG A 34 13.54 7.11 -5.28
CA ARG A 34 13.71 7.89 -4.05
C ARG A 34 14.57 7.17 -3.02
N GLY A 35 14.42 5.85 -2.90
CA GLY A 35 15.27 5.02 -2.04
C GLY A 35 16.74 5.12 -2.43
N ALA A 36 17.05 5.07 -3.73
CA ALA A 36 18.40 5.25 -4.24
C ALA A 36 18.98 6.64 -3.94
N GLU A 37 18.18 7.72 -4.10
CA GLU A 37 18.59 9.08 -3.74
C GLU A 37 18.95 9.23 -2.25
N LEU A 38 18.27 8.48 -1.39
CA LEU A 38 18.44 8.54 0.07
C LEU A 38 19.44 7.50 0.59
N ASP A 39 20.13 6.78 -0.29
CA ASP A 39 21.08 5.70 0.04
C ASP A 39 20.47 4.65 0.98
N CYS A 40 19.23 4.26 0.69
CA CYS A 40 18.53 3.24 1.46
C CYS A 40 19.13 1.85 1.23
N ARG A 41 18.96 0.98 2.20
CA ARG A 41 19.20 -0.46 2.01
C ARG A 41 18.28 -1.02 0.92
N PRO A 42 18.63 -2.16 0.28
CA PRO A 42 17.81 -2.74 -0.78
C PRO A 42 16.35 -2.93 -0.38
N LEU A 43 15.45 -2.36 -1.18
CA LEU A 43 14.02 -2.29 -0.92
C LEU A 43 13.24 -3.41 -1.62
N ALA A 44 12.06 -3.68 -1.09
CA ALA A 44 10.99 -4.39 -1.77
C ALA A 44 9.69 -3.60 -1.65
N VAL A 45 8.96 -3.49 -2.74
CA VAL A 45 7.75 -2.68 -2.85
C VAL A 45 6.64 -3.49 -3.50
N ILE A 46 5.49 -3.54 -2.87
CA ILE A 46 4.30 -4.19 -3.38
C ILE A 46 3.15 -3.21 -3.50
N VAL A 47 2.35 -3.35 -4.53
CA VAL A 47 1.05 -2.69 -4.66
C VAL A 47 -0.02 -3.76 -4.77
N VAL A 48 -1.07 -3.64 -3.94
CA VAL A 48 -2.22 -4.54 -3.93
C VAL A 48 -3.52 -3.81 -4.25
N GLU A 49 -4.46 -4.53 -4.84
CA GLU A 49 -5.84 -4.08 -5.07
C GLU A 49 -6.64 -4.04 -3.76
N PRO A 50 -7.83 -3.41 -3.71
CA PRO A 50 -8.66 -3.35 -2.50
C PRO A 50 -8.97 -4.71 -1.86
N GLY A 51 -9.00 -5.79 -2.63
CA GLY A 51 -9.15 -7.17 -2.13
C GLY A 51 -7.84 -7.85 -1.71
N CYS A 52 -6.78 -7.09 -1.44
CA CYS A 52 -5.44 -7.60 -1.09
C CYS A 52 -4.82 -8.54 -2.15
N LYS A 53 -5.25 -8.43 -3.42
CA LYS A 53 -4.60 -9.16 -4.52
C LYS A 53 -3.45 -8.35 -5.08
N VAL A 54 -2.33 -9.03 -5.34
CA VAL A 54 -1.12 -8.39 -5.85
C VAL A 54 -1.38 -7.80 -7.23
N LYS A 55 -1.11 -6.50 -7.40
CA LYS A 55 -1.12 -5.80 -8.68
C LYS A 55 0.27 -5.76 -9.30
N ALA A 56 1.27 -5.38 -8.50
CA ALA A 56 2.67 -5.33 -8.91
C ALA A 56 3.59 -5.51 -7.70
N PHE A 57 4.79 -6.05 -7.96
CA PHE A 57 5.83 -6.23 -6.96
C PHE A 57 7.20 -6.12 -7.60
N LYS A 58 8.10 -5.37 -6.97
CA LYS A 58 9.53 -5.33 -7.31
C LYS A 58 10.37 -5.46 -6.04
N LYS A 59 11.46 -6.20 -6.17
CA LYS A 59 12.44 -6.41 -5.12
C LYS A 59 13.83 -6.14 -5.67
N GLU A 60 14.58 -5.25 -5.04
CA GLU A 60 15.96 -4.95 -5.43
C GLU A 60 16.90 -6.11 -5.13
N ASP A 61 17.98 -6.20 -5.91
CA ASP A 61 19.04 -7.17 -5.70
C ASP A 61 19.65 -6.98 -4.31
N GLY A 62 20.04 -8.09 -3.68
CA GLY A 62 20.58 -8.07 -2.31
C GLY A 62 19.54 -8.02 -1.20
N SER A 63 18.25 -7.83 -1.50
CA SER A 63 17.19 -7.94 -0.52
C SER A 63 17.01 -9.37 0.00
N SER A 64 16.65 -9.53 1.27
CA SER A 64 16.37 -10.84 1.86
C SER A 64 15.17 -11.53 1.22
N MET A 65 15.11 -12.86 1.30
CA MET A 65 14.06 -13.67 0.67
C MET A 65 12.66 -13.38 1.23
N ILE A 66 12.53 -12.98 2.50
CA ILE A 66 11.24 -12.75 3.18
C ILE A 66 10.63 -11.36 2.86
N ARG A 67 11.27 -10.55 2.02
CA ARG A 67 10.80 -9.19 1.74
C ARG A 67 9.44 -9.11 1.06
N PHE A 68 9.05 -10.15 0.31
CA PHE A 68 7.72 -10.20 -0.27
C PHE A 68 6.65 -10.27 0.83
N GLU A 69 6.80 -11.20 1.76
CA GLU A 69 5.86 -11.42 2.86
C GLU A 69 5.78 -10.19 3.77
N MET A 70 6.91 -9.54 4.03
CA MET A 70 6.94 -8.31 4.85
C MET A 70 6.22 -7.15 4.15
N ALA A 71 6.52 -6.88 2.87
CA ALA A 71 5.85 -5.84 2.10
C ALA A 71 4.35 -6.10 1.97
N TYR A 72 3.99 -7.35 1.66
CA TYR A 72 2.59 -7.78 1.56
C TYR A 72 1.86 -7.62 2.88
N GLY A 73 2.44 -8.08 3.99
CA GLY A 73 1.83 -7.99 5.31
C GLY A 73 1.59 -6.54 5.77
N LYS A 74 2.49 -5.60 5.42
CA LYS A 74 2.30 -4.16 5.68
C LYS A 74 1.13 -3.60 4.85
N ALA A 75 1.06 -3.90 3.55
CA ALA A 75 -0.04 -3.48 2.69
C ALA A 75 -1.38 -4.10 3.13
N TYR A 76 -1.37 -5.39 3.46
CA TYR A 76 -2.53 -6.10 4.00
C TYR A 76 -3.03 -5.45 5.29
N ALA A 77 -2.12 -5.16 6.24
CA ALA A 77 -2.47 -4.49 7.49
C ALA A 77 -3.16 -3.14 7.24
N ALA A 78 -2.65 -2.37 6.27
CA ALA A 78 -3.24 -1.07 5.93
C ALA A 78 -4.67 -1.19 5.40
N LEU A 79 -4.96 -2.17 4.53
CA LEU A 79 -6.32 -2.39 4.02
C LEU A 79 -7.23 -3.01 5.07
N ALA A 80 -6.80 -4.08 5.74
CA ALA A 80 -7.61 -4.81 6.71
C ALA A 80 -8.03 -3.95 7.90
N MET A 81 -7.15 -3.04 8.34
CA MET A 81 -7.40 -2.18 9.50
C MET A 81 -7.87 -0.76 9.14
N GLY A 82 -7.94 -0.41 7.86
CA GLY A 82 -8.40 0.89 7.38
C GLY A 82 -7.51 2.08 7.82
N ARG A 83 -6.21 1.85 8.01
CA ARG A 83 -5.23 2.85 8.47
C ARG A 83 -3.82 2.44 8.13
N SER A 84 -2.82 3.35 8.20
CA SER A 84 -1.43 2.98 7.96
C SER A 84 -0.98 1.83 8.87
N SER A 85 -0.08 0.99 8.38
CA SER A 85 0.45 -0.14 9.17
C SER A 85 1.26 0.31 10.40
N LYS A 86 1.77 1.54 10.40
CA LYS A 86 2.36 2.21 11.57
C LYS A 86 1.31 2.42 12.68
N LEU A 87 0.11 2.88 12.35
CA LEU A 87 -0.99 3.00 13.32
C LEU A 87 -1.51 1.63 13.77
N VAL A 88 -1.38 0.60 12.93
CA VAL A 88 -1.66 -0.79 13.33
C VAL A 88 -0.63 -1.26 14.36
N LYS A 89 0.66 -0.93 14.20
CA LYS A 89 1.72 -1.19 15.20
C LYS A 89 1.40 -0.53 16.54
N GLN A 90 1.08 0.76 16.52
CA GLN A 90 0.67 1.47 17.74
C GLN A 90 -0.51 0.75 18.43
N ARG A 91 -1.50 0.30 17.65
CA ARG A 91 -2.63 -0.47 18.18
C ARG A 91 -2.19 -1.81 18.79
N ALA A 92 -1.20 -2.47 18.21
CA ALA A 92 -0.66 -3.72 18.74
C ALA A 92 0.05 -3.52 20.08
N GLU A 93 0.75 -2.41 20.25
CA GLU A 93 1.39 -2.02 21.52
C GLU A 93 0.35 -1.69 22.59
N GLU A 94 -0.68 -0.93 22.25
CA GLU A 94 -1.75 -0.53 23.19
C GLU A 94 -2.68 -1.69 23.58
N LYS A 95 -2.97 -2.61 22.66
CA LYS A 95 -3.94 -3.71 22.82
C LYS A 95 -3.41 -5.05 22.28
N PRO A 96 -2.36 -5.61 22.88
CA PRO A 96 -1.67 -6.78 22.34
C PRO A 96 -2.56 -8.02 22.21
N MET A 97 -3.42 -8.28 23.18
CA MET A 97 -4.34 -9.45 23.11
C MET A 97 -5.36 -9.32 21.98
N PHE A 98 -5.89 -8.12 21.76
CA PHE A 98 -6.81 -7.85 20.66
C PHE A 98 -6.11 -8.03 19.31
N MET A 99 -4.92 -7.45 19.15
CA MET A 99 -4.15 -7.58 17.90
C MET A 99 -3.71 -9.01 17.63
N ARG A 100 -3.34 -9.76 18.66
CA ARG A 100 -3.02 -11.18 18.51
C ARG A 100 -4.19 -11.95 17.89
N TYR A 101 -5.42 -11.71 18.36
CA TYR A 101 -6.61 -12.32 17.77
C TYR A 101 -6.77 -11.93 16.28
N LEU A 102 -6.61 -10.65 15.94
CA LEU A 102 -6.76 -10.20 14.55
C LEU A 102 -5.68 -10.77 13.62
N ILE A 103 -4.43 -10.84 14.08
CA ILE A 103 -3.33 -11.46 13.33
C ILE A 103 -3.65 -12.92 13.06
N THR A 104 -4.06 -13.69 14.07
CA THR A 104 -4.44 -15.09 13.89
C THR A 104 -5.68 -15.25 12.99
N ALA A 105 -6.70 -14.41 13.17
CA ALA A 105 -7.93 -14.44 12.37
C ALA A 105 -7.71 -14.06 10.89
N SER A 106 -6.61 -13.39 10.58
CA SER A 106 -6.19 -13.04 9.22
C SER A 106 -5.20 -14.04 8.61
N ASP A 107 -5.08 -15.24 9.16
CA ASP A 107 -4.06 -16.22 8.77
C ASP A 107 -2.64 -15.64 8.78
N GLU A 108 -2.34 -14.86 9.84
CA GLU A 108 -1.06 -14.19 10.08
C GLU A 108 -0.63 -13.20 8.96
N GLN A 109 -1.56 -12.75 8.13
CA GLN A 109 -1.26 -11.81 7.05
C GLN A 109 -1.05 -10.36 7.52
N ILE A 110 -1.55 -9.99 8.70
CA ILE A 110 -1.33 -8.66 9.27
C ILE A 110 0.09 -8.57 9.83
N PHE A 111 0.93 -7.72 9.22
CA PHE A 111 2.24 -7.37 9.75
C PHE A 111 2.22 -5.92 10.27
N PRO A 112 2.16 -5.70 11.61
CA PRO A 112 2.00 -4.38 12.21
C PRO A 112 3.35 -3.65 12.31
N GLU A 113 3.85 -3.16 11.19
CA GLU A 113 5.13 -2.45 11.08
C GLU A 113 5.00 -1.33 10.03
N GLY A 114 5.59 -0.14 10.23
CA GLY A 114 5.49 1.01 9.34
C GLY A 114 5.91 0.72 7.90
N GLY A 115 5.33 1.44 6.94
CA GLY A 115 5.60 1.30 5.51
C GLY A 115 4.43 0.74 4.68
N GLY A 116 3.29 0.45 5.31
CA GLY A 116 2.04 0.09 4.63
C GLY A 116 1.03 1.22 4.62
N LEU A 117 0.64 1.71 3.45
CA LEU A 117 -0.31 2.82 3.29
C LEU A 117 -1.45 2.47 2.35
N GLN A 118 -2.67 2.92 2.67
CA GLN A 118 -3.77 2.92 1.72
C GLN A 118 -3.49 3.92 0.59
N ILE A 119 -3.81 3.52 -0.63
CA ILE A 119 -3.76 4.39 -1.81
C ILE A 119 -5.18 4.89 -2.07
N ARG A 120 -5.35 6.21 -2.08
CA ARG A 120 -6.66 6.85 -2.30
C ARG A 120 -6.69 7.61 -3.62
N SER A 121 -7.84 7.54 -4.28
CA SER A 121 -8.15 8.32 -5.48
C SER A 121 -8.23 9.83 -5.16
N ALA A 122 -8.34 10.66 -6.19
CA ALA A 122 -8.60 12.09 -6.03
C ALA A 122 -9.89 12.37 -5.23
N ALA A 123 -10.90 11.50 -5.34
CA ALA A 123 -12.15 11.57 -4.60
C ALA A 123 -12.05 11.05 -3.16
N GLY A 124 -10.91 10.46 -2.77
CA GLY A 124 -10.68 9.91 -1.42
C GLY A 124 -11.06 8.44 -1.26
N GLU A 125 -11.49 7.77 -2.33
CA GLU A 125 -11.82 6.35 -2.29
C GLU A 125 -10.56 5.48 -2.18
N VAL A 126 -10.61 4.41 -1.40
CA VAL A 126 -9.50 3.43 -1.32
C VAL A 126 -9.47 2.60 -2.59
N ILE A 127 -8.40 2.72 -3.36
CA ILE A 127 -8.20 2.02 -4.63
C ILE A 127 -7.10 0.95 -4.58
N GLY A 128 -6.48 0.76 -3.42
CA GLY A 128 -5.44 -0.23 -3.17
C GLY A 128 -4.61 0.13 -1.94
N ALA A 129 -3.49 -0.55 -1.79
CA ALA A 129 -2.47 -0.22 -0.81
C ALA A 129 -1.07 -0.49 -1.37
N VAL A 130 -0.08 0.19 -0.80
CA VAL A 130 1.34 -0.06 -1.01
C VAL A 130 1.98 -0.57 0.27
N GLY A 131 2.94 -1.49 0.14
CA GLY A 131 3.81 -1.91 1.23
C GLY A 131 5.26 -1.75 0.81
N VAL A 132 6.04 -1.03 1.60
CA VAL A 132 7.47 -0.81 1.42
C VAL A 132 8.22 -1.44 2.58
N THR A 133 9.32 -2.11 2.28
CA THR A 133 10.19 -2.72 3.29
C THR A 133 11.63 -2.77 2.82
N GLY A 134 12.56 -2.52 3.71
CA GLY A 134 14.00 -2.62 3.42
C GLY A 134 14.86 -1.78 4.35
N ASP A 135 14.39 -0.63 4.76
CA ASP A 135 15.10 0.29 5.64
C ASP A 135 14.45 0.38 7.04
N SER A 136 14.56 1.51 7.74
CA SER A 136 13.82 1.74 8.96
C SER A 136 12.33 1.91 8.67
N GLU A 137 11.47 1.68 9.65
CA GLU A 137 10.03 1.81 9.43
C GLU A 137 9.60 3.24 9.09
N GLU A 138 10.30 4.25 9.64
CA GLU A 138 10.05 5.65 9.32
C GLU A 138 10.40 5.93 7.85
N ARG A 139 11.51 5.35 7.38
CA ARG A 139 11.94 5.48 5.99
C ARG A 139 11.00 4.74 5.04
N ASP A 140 10.62 3.53 5.39
CA ASP A 140 9.66 2.73 4.62
C ASP A 140 8.31 3.47 4.48
N GLU A 141 7.82 4.12 5.55
CA GLU A 141 6.60 4.94 5.55
C GLU A 141 6.74 6.19 4.67
N GLU A 142 7.86 6.93 4.80
CA GLU A 142 8.17 8.11 3.96
C GLU A 142 8.19 7.73 2.48
N LEU A 143 8.84 6.63 2.13
CA LEU A 143 8.96 6.15 0.76
C LEU A 143 7.60 5.72 0.19
N ALA A 144 6.77 5.05 1.00
CA ALA A 144 5.42 4.67 0.60
C ALA A 144 4.56 5.91 0.28
N ALA A 145 4.60 6.93 1.14
CA ALA A 145 3.89 8.20 0.89
C ALA A 145 4.42 8.92 -0.35
N HIS A 146 5.76 8.97 -0.51
CA HIS A 146 6.40 9.57 -1.70
C HIS A 146 5.90 8.91 -2.99
N GLY A 147 5.87 7.56 -3.05
CA GLY A 147 5.40 6.83 -4.23
C GLY A 147 3.95 7.14 -4.59
N ILE A 148 3.06 7.24 -3.59
CA ILE A 148 1.65 7.62 -3.79
C ILE A 148 1.55 9.05 -4.36
N HIS A 149 2.28 10.01 -3.77
CA HIS A 149 2.25 11.41 -4.21
C HIS A 149 2.87 11.60 -5.59
N ALA A 150 3.93 10.87 -5.93
CA ALA A 150 4.61 10.96 -7.22
C ALA A 150 3.70 10.63 -8.42
N ILE A 151 2.62 9.86 -8.19
CA ILE A 151 1.64 9.53 -9.23
C ILE A 151 0.34 10.34 -9.11
N GLY A 152 0.31 11.39 -8.25
CA GLY A 152 -0.84 12.29 -8.08
C GLY A 152 -2.00 11.70 -7.28
N LEU A 153 -1.77 10.63 -6.53
CA LEU A 153 -2.75 10.02 -5.63
C LEU A 153 -2.56 10.51 -4.18
N LYS A 154 -3.46 10.10 -3.30
CA LYS A 154 -3.53 10.56 -1.91
C LYS A 154 -3.31 9.45 -0.91
N THR A 155 -2.78 9.83 0.25
CA THR A 155 -2.73 8.99 1.46
C THR A 155 -3.95 9.23 2.35
N ASP A 156 -4.08 8.46 3.43
CA ASP A 156 -5.10 8.70 4.47
C ASP A 156 -4.92 10.07 5.13
N GLU A 157 -3.67 10.50 5.35
CA GLU A 157 -3.35 11.78 5.98
C GLU A 157 -3.80 12.97 5.12
N ASP A 158 -3.62 12.90 3.80
CA ASP A 158 -4.08 13.94 2.88
C ASP A 158 -5.60 14.08 2.96
N CYS A 159 -6.34 12.97 2.99
CA CYS A 159 -7.79 12.96 3.08
C CYS A 159 -8.28 13.47 4.44
N ALA A 160 -7.63 13.11 5.54
CA ALA A 160 -7.95 13.61 6.87
C ALA A 160 -7.68 15.12 7.00
N ALA A 161 -6.63 15.63 6.36
CA ALA A 161 -6.33 17.07 6.32
C ALA A 161 -7.40 17.86 5.55
N LEU A 162 -7.91 17.31 4.45
CA LEU A 162 -9.02 17.92 3.68
C LEU A 162 -10.32 17.93 4.49
N GLY A 163 -10.64 16.85 5.19
CA GLY A 163 -11.84 16.77 6.07
C GLY A 163 -11.79 17.80 7.19
N ARG A 164 -10.63 18.04 7.79
CA ARG A 164 -10.45 19.09 8.81
C ARG A 164 -10.64 20.51 8.26
N ARG A 165 -10.21 20.77 7.03
CA ARG A 165 -10.38 22.07 6.36
C ARG A 165 -11.84 22.35 5.96
N SER A 166 -12.58 21.31 5.62
CA SER A 166 -14.01 21.40 5.25
C SER A 166 -14.98 21.38 6.42
N GLY A 167 -14.51 21.29 7.66
CA GLY A 167 -15.35 21.26 8.87
C GLY A 167 -16.16 19.98 9.05
N ILE A 168 -15.98 19.00 8.19
CA ILE A 168 -16.61 17.69 8.33
C ILE A 168 -15.82 16.88 9.36
N ARG A 169 -16.35 16.74 10.57
CA ARG A 169 -15.83 15.75 11.54
C ARG A 169 -16.13 14.36 10.98
N LEU A 170 -15.10 13.68 10.52
CA LEU A 170 -15.17 12.23 10.42
C LEU A 170 -15.27 11.72 11.86
N THR A 171 -16.47 11.29 12.24
CA THR A 171 -16.71 10.72 13.58
C THR A 171 -15.78 9.53 13.77
N ASP A 172 -15.02 9.56 14.87
CA ASP A 172 -14.24 8.44 15.38
C ASP A 172 -15.17 7.21 15.53
N ARG A 173 -14.99 6.24 14.67
CA ARG A 173 -15.61 4.91 14.82
C ARG A 173 -14.49 3.89 15.01
#